data_4d7259b99d4c0f0b17fbc0f08f2ff82b
#
_entry.id   4d7259b99d4c0f0b17fbc0f08f2ff82b
#
_cell.length_a   1.000
_cell.length_b   1.000
_cell.length_c   1.000
_cell.angle_alpha   90.00
_cell.angle_beta   90.00
_cell.angle_gamma   90.00
#
_symmetry.space_group_name_H-M   'P 1'
#
loop_
_entity.id
_entity.type
_entity.pdbx_description
1 polymer ?
#
loop_
_entity_poly.entity_id
_entity_poly.type
_entity_poly.pdbx_seq_one_letter_code
_entity_poly.pdbx_strand_id
1 'polypeptide(L)'
;PGLSGDPISLRGYGAIRNMGLAACAVLGHDVAVFLDDDEVVLDEDFLLDATYGLGMETRQGLSIYAKSGYFIDREDSPFAAMDGPRLRDRFWAKREEFNEWMHRALSATRISRSNSICGGCFAITAEAYASVAFDPTITRGEDLDYLLNLRMLGLDVWFDNKWHVRHLPPEMPSRAARFLQDVYRWEYELAKLDRANATIGMHQVRPESLRPYPAIWFSPEVHARIALTALMRVIFGPERLAYLRILLV
;
A
#
# COMPACT_ATOMS: atom_id res chain seq x y z
N PRO A 1 1.47 7.80 -23.25
CA PRO A 1 1.03 6.43 -23.18
C PRO A 1 -0.27 6.44 -22.40
N GLY A 2 -1.41 6.22 -23.13
CA GLY A 2 -2.73 6.26 -22.53
C GLY A 2 -2.80 5.26 -21.39
N LEU A 3 -3.28 5.71 -20.23
CA LEU A 3 -3.69 4.83 -19.16
C LEU A 3 -4.78 3.93 -19.75
N SER A 4 -4.47 2.65 -19.91
CA SER A 4 -5.47 1.66 -20.31
C SER A 4 -6.44 1.57 -19.13
N GLY A 5 -7.61 2.13 -19.27
CA GLY A 5 -8.68 2.02 -18.27
C GLY A 5 -9.34 0.64 -18.27
N ASP A 6 -8.73 -0.35 -18.88
CA ASP A 6 -9.18 -1.72 -18.86
C ASP A 6 -8.97 -2.31 -17.46
N PRO A 7 -10.05 -2.67 -16.75
CA PRO A 7 -9.97 -3.18 -15.38
C PRO A 7 -9.27 -4.55 -15.30
N ILE A 8 -9.18 -5.29 -16.41
CA ILE A 8 -8.53 -6.61 -16.50
C ILE A 8 -7.55 -6.57 -17.67
N SER A 9 -6.25 -6.57 -17.38
CA SER A 9 -5.21 -6.45 -18.40
C SER A 9 -3.90 -7.03 -17.87
N LEU A 10 -3.01 -7.43 -18.77
CA LEU A 10 -1.62 -7.80 -18.46
C LEU A 10 -0.71 -6.57 -18.30
N ARG A 11 -1.27 -5.36 -18.22
CA ARG A 11 -0.53 -4.11 -18.06
C ARG A 11 -1.07 -3.32 -16.88
N GLY A 12 -0.14 -2.83 -16.04
CA GLY A 12 -0.47 -2.08 -14.83
C GLY A 12 -0.75 -3.00 -13.63
N TYR A 13 -0.31 -2.57 -12.46
CA TYR A 13 -0.36 -3.39 -11.24
C TYR A 13 -1.79 -3.77 -10.84
N GLY A 14 -2.71 -2.80 -10.78
CA GLY A 14 -4.11 -3.07 -10.41
C GLY A 14 -4.82 -4.00 -11.39
N ALA A 15 -4.64 -3.80 -12.70
CA ALA A 15 -5.30 -4.62 -13.72
C ALA A 15 -4.81 -6.08 -13.73
N ILE A 16 -3.50 -6.32 -13.51
CA ILE A 16 -2.93 -7.68 -13.37
C ILE A 16 -3.50 -8.37 -12.13
N ARG A 17 -3.58 -7.67 -11.00
CA ARG A 17 -4.18 -8.21 -9.77
C ARG A 17 -5.66 -8.54 -9.96
N ASN A 18 -6.41 -7.68 -10.65
CA ASN A 18 -7.80 -7.96 -11.02
C ASN A 18 -7.95 -9.20 -11.90
N MET A 19 -7.02 -9.43 -12.82
CA MET A 19 -7.01 -10.67 -13.61
C MET A 19 -6.84 -11.89 -12.72
N GLY A 20 -5.96 -11.82 -11.72
CA GLY A 20 -5.79 -12.88 -10.71
C GLY A 20 -7.08 -13.12 -9.92
N LEU A 21 -7.73 -12.05 -9.42
CA LEU A 21 -9.01 -12.17 -8.72
C LEU A 21 -10.12 -12.76 -9.61
N ALA A 22 -10.19 -12.33 -10.87
CA ALA A 22 -11.16 -12.88 -11.83
C ALA A 22 -10.92 -14.38 -12.08
N ALA A 23 -9.65 -14.79 -12.20
CA ALA A 23 -9.30 -16.21 -12.33
C ALA A 23 -9.71 -17.00 -11.07
N CYS A 24 -9.44 -16.50 -9.87
CA CYS A 24 -9.88 -17.12 -8.62
C CYS A 24 -11.42 -17.27 -8.58
N ALA A 25 -12.16 -16.24 -8.99
CA ALA A 25 -13.61 -16.28 -9.02
C ALA A 25 -14.16 -17.30 -10.02
N VAL A 26 -13.59 -17.36 -11.24
CA VAL A 26 -14.00 -18.32 -12.29
C VAL A 26 -13.69 -19.76 -11.89
N LEU A 27 -12.57 -19.97 -11.20
CA LEU A 27 -12.14 -21.30 -10.73
C LEU A 27 -12.81 -21.71 -9.40
N GLY A 28 -13.55 -20.81 -8.76
CA GLY A 28 -14.26 -21.08 -7.51
C GLY A 28 -13.33 -21.21 -6.30
N HIS A 29 -12.23 -20.45 -6.26
CA HIS A 29 -11.32 -20.45 -5.11
C HIS A 29 -11.86 -19.57 -3.97
N ASP A 30 -11.78 -20.09 -2.75
CA ASP A 30 -12.24 -19.38 -1.54
C ASP A 30 -11.27 -18.28 -1.09
N VAL A 31 -9.99 -18.39 -1.43
CA VAL A 31 -8.92 -17.47 -1.03
C VAL A 31 -7.98 -17.19 -2.21
N ALA A 32 -7.63 -15.93 -2.39
CA ALA A 32 -6.54 -15.50 -3.27
C ALA A 32 -5.34 -15.07 -2.42
N VAL A 33 -4.15 -15.56 -2.74
CA VAL A 33 -2.88 -15.15 -2.13
C VAL A 33 -2.01 -14.52 -3.21
N PHE A 34 -1.52 -13.30 -2.93
CA PHE A 34 -0.65 -12.55 -3.84
C PHE A 34 0.81 -12.68 -3.43
N LEU A 35 1.66 -12.91 -4.43
CA LEU A 35 3.11 -12.92 -4.33
C LEU A 35 3.66 -12.20 -5.57
N ASP A 36 4.58 -11.27 -5.39
CA ASP A 36 5.20 -10.53 -6.49
C ASP A 36 6.44 -11.28 -7.01
N ASP A 37 6.87 -11.01 -8.25
CA ASP A 37 7.94 -11.73 -8.94
C ASP A 37 9.35 -11.41 -8.43
N ASP A 38 9.49 -10.38 -7.60
CA ASP A 38 10.72 -10.00 -6.91
C ASP A 38 10.72 -10.37 -5.41
N GLU A 39 9.89 -11.35 -5.04
CA GLU A 39 9.77 -11.85 -3.68
C GLU A 39 10.18 -13.29 -3.53
N VAL A 40 10.69 -13.64 -2.36
CA VAL A 40 11.12 -15.00 -2.00
C VAL A 40 10.38 -15.46 -0.74
N VAL A 41 9.72 -16.60 -0.87
CA VAL A 41 9.15 -17.33 0.26
C VAL A 41 10.28 -18.03 1.01
N LEU A 42 10.37 -17.81 2.32
CA LEU A 42 11.45 -18.34 3.17
C LEU A 42 11.01 -19.52 4.03
N ASP A 43 9.72 -19.70 4.23
CA ASP A 43 9.16 -20.66 5.16
C ASP A 43 8.23 -21.63 4.44
N GLU A 44 8.32 -22.92 4.78
CA GLU A 44 7.43 -23.97 4.28
C GLU A 44 5.98 -23.76 4.74
N ASP A 45 5.78 -23.08 5.88
CA ASP A 45 4.46 -22.76 6.43
C ASP A 45 3.83 -21.50 5.81
N PHE A 46 4.45 -20.90 4.81
CA PHE A 46 3.98 -19.64 4.17
C PHE A 46 2.48 -19.63 3.85
N LEU A 47 1.95 -20.71 3.23
CA LEU A 47 0.52 -20.79 2.90
C LEU A 47 -0.36 -21.02 4.12
N LEU A 48 0.12 -21.73 5.13
CA LEU A 48 -0.57 -21.89 6.42
C LEU A 48 -0.67 -20.54 7.13
N ASP A 49 0.43 -19.79 7.14
CA ASP A 49 0.43 -18.43 7.67
C ASP A 49 -0.44 -17.48 6.84
N ALA A 50 -0.41 -17.57 5.51
CA ALA A 50 -1.28 -16.76 4.63
C ALA A 50 -2.77 -16.95 4.96
N THR A 51 -3.20 -18.16 5.24
CA THR A 51 -4.61 -18.49 5.51
C THR A 51 -5.01 -18.42 6.97
N TYR A 52 -4.04 -18.29 7.90
CA TYR A 52 -4.30 -18.25 9.33
C TYR A 52 -5.29 -17.14 9.70
N GLY A 53 -6.41 -17.51 10.27
CA GLY A 53 -7.46 -16.59 10.71
C GLY A 53 -8.37 -16.04 9.61
N LEU A 54 -8.09 -16.25 8.32
CA LEU A 54 -8.99 -15.81 7.25
C LEU A 54 -10.35 -16.51 7.35
N GLY A 55 -11.43 -15.76 7.12
CA GLY A 55 -12.82 -16.24 7.25
C GLY A 55 -13.29 -16.39 8.70
N MET A 56 -12.43 -16.11 9.67
CA MET A 56 -12.79 -16.14 11.10
C MET A 56 -13.17 -14.74 11.60
N GLU A 57 -13.76 -14.71 12.78
CA GLU A 57 -14.04 -13.48 13.52
C GLU A 57 -13.02 -13.24 14.62
N THR A 58 -12.69 -11.98 14.84
CA THR A 58 -11.96 -11.54 16.02
C THR A 58 -12.81 -11.69 17.28
N ARG A 59 -12.19 -11.57 18.47
CA ARG A 59 -12.93 -11.54 19.75
C ARG A 59 -13.96 -10.41 19.84
N GLN A 60 -13.86 -9.40 18.98
CA GLN A 60 -14.77 -8.26 18.91
C GLN A 60 -15.89 -8.45 17.88
N GLY A 61 -15.99 -9.63 17.24
CA GLY A 61 -16.97 -9.93 16.21
C GLY A 61 -16.69 -9.29 14.85
N LEU A 62 -15.43 -8.91 14.58
CA LEU A 62 -15.02 -8.36 13.30
C LEU A 62 -14.44 -9.47 12.42
N SER A 63 -14.96 -9.60 11.21
CA SER A 63 -14.52 -10.62 10.26
C SER A 63 -13.14 -10.31 9.67
N ILE A 64 -12.35 -11.36 9.44
CA ILE A 64 -11.01 -11.29 8.85
C ILE A 64 -11.12 -11.72 7.38
N TYR A 65 -11.57 -10.81 6.52
CA TYR A 65 -11.72 -11.08 5.09
C TYR A 65 -10.46 -10.84 4.27
N ALA A 66 -9.60 -9.97 4.75
CA ALA A 66 -8.35 -9.62 4.06
C ALA A 66 -7.21 -9.48 5.07
N LYS A 67 -6.06 -10.01 4.72
CA LYS A 67 -4.89 -10.03 5.60
C LYS A 67 -3.61 -9.73 4.83
N SER A 68 -2.75 -8.90 5.42
CA SER A 68 -1.42 -8.59 4.90
C SER A 68 -0.34 -9.08 5.88
N GLY A 69 0.69 -9.67 5.35
CA GLY A 69 1.97 -9.80 6.04
C GLY A 69 2.85 -8.57 5.81
N TYR A 70 4.17 -8.76 5.83
CA TYR A 70 5.14 -7.71 5.64
C TYR A 70 6.36 -8.17 4.83
N PHE A 71 7.15 -7.20 4.37
CA PHE A 71 8.40 -7.43 3.67
C PHE A 71 9.58 -7.35 4.63
N ILE A 72 10.55 -8.25 4.45
CA ILE A 72 11.89 -8.08 4.98
C ILE A 72 12.85 -7.83 3.81
N ASP A 73 13.90 -7.07 4.03
CA ASP A 73 14.93 -6.81 3.05
C ASP A 73 16.02 -7.92 3.00
N ARG A 74 17.12 -7.68 2.29
CA ARG A 74 18.24 -8.63 2.19
C ARG A 74 18.95 -8.87 3.53
N GLU A 75 18.80 -7.98 4.49
CA GLU A 75 19.39 -8.03 5.84
C GLU A 75 18.38 -8.51 6.89
N ASP A 76 17.26 -9.09 6.45
CA ASP A 76 16.14 -9.55 7.28
C ASP A 76 15.46 -8.44 8.09
N SER A 77 15.57 -7.18 7.65
CA SER A 77 14.95 -6.04 8.29
C SER A 77 13.55 -5.76 7.71
N PRO A 78 12.51 -5.62 8.55
CA PRO A 78 11.19 -5.17 8.11
C PRO A 78 11.09 -3.65 7.98
N PHE A 79 12.13 -2.92 8.34
CA PHE A 79 12.12 -1.47 8.40
C PHE A 79 12.72 -0.85 7.14
N ALA A 80 12.14 0.28 6.71
CA ALA A 80 12.74 1.09 5.66
C ALA A 80 14.09 1.64 6.13
N ALA A 81 15.14 1.42 5.35
CA ALA A 81 16.49 1.88 5.68
C ALA A 81 16.54 3.41 5.90
N MET A 82 17.07 3.82 7.05
CA MET A 82 17.22 5.21 7.42
C MET A 82 18.65 5.67 7.10
N ASP A 83 18.80 6.36 5.96
CA ASP A 83 20.12 6.93 5.53
C ASP A 83 20.58 8.13 6.37
N GLY A 84 20.12 8.26 7.63
CA GLY A 84 20.31 9.42 8.50
C GLY A 84 19.43 10.63 8.13
N PRO A 85 19.40 11.68 8.94
CA PRO A 85 18.60 12.87 8.71
C PRO A 85 19.15 13.67 7.52
N ARG A 86 18.67 13.43 6.33
CA ARG A 86 19.00 14.25 5.16
C ARG A 86 18.04 15.42 5.10
N LEU A 87 18.56 16.65 5.16
CA LEU A 87 17.76 17.88 5.05
C LEU A 87 16.78 17.85 3.86
N ARG A 88 17.20 17.25 2.74
CA ARG A 88 16.39 17.14 1.53
C ARG A 88 15.12 16.29 1.66
N ASP A 89 15.06 15.38 2.62
CA ASP A 89 13.95 14.43 2.80
C ASP A 89 13.14 14.71 4.09
N ARG A 90 13.55 15.74 4.87
CA ARG A 90 12.94 16.09 6.15
C ARG A 90 11.42 16.31 6.09
N PHE A 91 10.94 16.91 5.01
CA PHE A 91 9.51 17.19 4.85
C PHE A 91 8.73 16.01 4.30
N TRP A 92 9.41 15.02 3.73
CA TRP A 92 8.74 13.84 3.19
C TRP A 92 8.34 12.84 4.27
N ALA A 93 9.19 12.60 5.24
CA ALA A 93 8.99 11.79 6.45
C ALA A 93 8.39 10.36 6.21
N LYS A 94 8.44 9.84 4.96
CA LYS A 94 7.75 8.60 4.60
C LYS A 94 8.30 7.38 5.34
N ARG A 95 9.62 7.32 5.51
CA ARG A 95 10.28 6.20 6.14
C ARG A 95 10.07 6.18 7.64
N GLU A 96 10.11 7.36 8.25
CA GLU A 96 9.88 7.56 9.68
C GLU A 96 8.48 7.09 10.07
N GLU A 97 7.46 7.57 9.38
CA GLU A 97 6.06 7.22 9.63
C GLU A 97 5.78 5.74 9.36
N PHE A 98 6.35 5.19 8.27
CA PHE A 98 6.25 3.77 7.98
C PHE A 98 6.91 2.91 9.05
N ASN A 99 8.13 3.26 9.49
CA ASN A 99 8.84 2.52 10.52
C ASN A 99 8.12 2.59 11.87
N GLU A 100 7.54 3.74 12.23
CA GLU A 100 6.71 3.85 13.43
C GLU A 100 5.49 2.93 13.36
N TRP A 101 4.80 2.90 12.22
CA TRP A 101 3.69 1.98 12.00
C TRP A 101 4.14 0.52 12.11
N MET A 102 5.24 0.15 11.45
CA MET A 102 5.77 -1.22 11.46
C MET A 102 6.15 -1.66 12.88
N HIS A 103 6.81 -0.80 13.67
CA HIS A 103 7.11 -1.10 15.07
C HIS A 103 5.85 -1.41 15.89
N ARG A 104 4.80 -0.61 15.71
CA ARG A 104 3.51 -0.84 16.40
C ARG A 104 2.87 -2.15 15.94
N ALA A 105 2.85 -2.41 14.64
CA ALA A 105 2.24 -3.59 14.05
C ALA A 105 2.96 -4.89 14.49
N LEU A 106 4.28 -4.91 14.49
CA LEU A 106 5.08 -6.05 14.94
C LEU A 106 4.99 -6.30 16.45
N SER A 107 4.77 -5.25 17.25
CA SER A 107 4.62 -5.34 18.72
C SER A 107 3.20 -5.70 19.16
N ALA A 108 2.24 -5.73 18.23
CA ALA A 108 0.85 -6.06 18.50
C ALA A 108 0.64 -7.59 18.64
N THR A 109 -0.61 -8.00 18.87
CA THR A 109 -1.02 -9.41 18.74
C THR A 109 -0.80 -9.90 17.32
N ARG A 110 -0.67 -11.22 17.11
CA ARG A 110 -0.40 -11.82 15.79
C ARG A 110 -1.29 -11.22 14.70
N ILE A 111 -2.58 -11.14 14.95
CA ILE A 111 -3.53 -10.49 14.06
C ILE A 111 -3.93 -9.16 14.69
N SER A 112 -3.69 -8.07 13.97
CA SER A 112 -4.06 -6.71 14.35
C SER A 112 -4.57 -5.92 13.15
N ARG A 113 -5.33 -4.83 13.37
CA ARG A 113 -5.87 -4.02 12.29
C ARG A 113 -4.73 -3.32 11.52
N SER A 114 -4.72 -3.45 10.19
CA SER A 114 -3.66 -2.90 9.34
C SER A 114 -4.04 -1.54 8.74
N ASN A 115 -3.07 -0.65 8.63
CA ASN A 115 -3.16 0.60 7.87
C ASN A 115 -2.36 0.54 6.55
N SER A 116 -1.77 -0.59 6.23
CA SER A 116 -1.01 -0.82 5.01
C SER A 116 -1.21 -2.24 4.50
N ILE A 117 -1.07 -2.43 3.22
CA ILE A 117 -0.94 -3.75 2.59
C ILE A 117 0.44 -3.84 1.97
N CYS A 118 1.09 -4.99 2.15
CA CYS A 118 2.22 -5.41 1.33
C CYS A 118 1.66 -6.23 0.18
N GLY A 119 1.62 -5.66 -1.02
CA GLY A 119 0.87 -6.20 -2.15
C GLY A 119 1.23 -7.63 -2.53
N GLY A 120 2.50 -8.02 -2.41
CA GLY A 120 2.96 -9.38 -2.67
C GLY A 120 2.98 -10.29 -1.43
N CYS A 121 2.52 -9.79 -0.27
CA CYS A 121 2.28 -10.60 0.93
C CYS A 121 0.86 -10.32 1.44
N PHE A 122 -0.14 -10.64 0.61
CA PHE A 122 -1.54 -10.30 0.80
C PHE A 122 -2.44 -11.48 0.49
N ALA A 123 -3.40 -11.76 1.38
CA ALA A 123 -4.39 -12.82 1.22
C ALA A 123 -5.80 -12.27 1.45
N ILE A 124 -6.77 -12.73 0.64
CA ILE A 124 -8.14 -12.22 0.65
C ILE A 124 -9.15 -13.33 0.35
N THR A 125 -10.27 -13.32 1.07
CA THR A 125 -11.36 -14.29 0.87
C THR A 125 -12.25 -13.92 -0.32
N ALA A 126 -13.02 -14.90 -0.79
CA ALA A 126 -13.95 -14.74 -1.90
C ALA A 126 -15.00 -13.64 -1.65
N GLU A 127 -15.51 -13.54 -0.41
CA GLU A 127 -16.48 -12.50 -0.05
C GLU A 127 -15.92 -11.09 -0.29
N ALA A 128 -14.65 -10.87 0.05
CA ALA A 128 -14.05 -9.56 -0.12
C ALA A 128 -13.62 -9.31 -1.56
N TYR A 129 -12.93 -10.24 -2.24
CA TYR A 129 -12.46 -10.00 -3.60
C TYR A 129 -13.61 -9.93 -4.63
N ALA A 130 -14.75 -10.58 -4.37
CA ALA A 130 -15.94 -10.43 -5.21
C ALA A 130 -16.61 -9.04 -5.08
N SER A 131 -16.30 -8.31 -4.01
CA SER A 131 -16.92 -7.01 -3.71
C SER A 131 -16.09 -5.82 -4.17
N VAL A 132 -14.77 -5.98 -4.30
CA VAL A 132 -13.81 -4.89 -4.54
C VAL A 132 -12.78 -5.31 -5.59
N ALA A 133 -12.58 -4.47 -6.59
CA ALA A 133 -11.48 -4.59 -7.55
C ALA A 133 -10.35 -3.60 -7.19
N PHE A 134 -9.13 -3.91 -7.61
CA PHE A 134 -8.03 -2.94 -7.63
C PHE A 134 -8.31 -1.85 -8.65
N ASP A 135 -7.89 -0.63 -8.37
CA ASP A 135 -8.00 0.48 -9.31
C ASP A 135 -6.95 0.32 -10.44
N PRO A 136 -7.39 0.12 -11.71
CA PRO A 136 -6.47 -0.08 -12.81
C PRO A 136 -5.75 1.18 -13.25
N THR A 137 -6.18 2.35 -12.78
CA THR A 137 -5.62 3.66 -13.19
C THR A 137 -4.44 4.07 -12.32
N ILE A 138 -4.29 3.50 -11.14
CA ILE A 138 -3.16 3.76 -10.24
C ILE A 138 -1.90 3.15 -10.80
N THR A 139 -0.89 4.00 -10.99
CA THR A 139 0.41 3.58 -11.53
C THR A 139 1.34 2.97 -10.49
N ARG A 140 1.03 3.16 -9.20
CA ARG A 140 1.80 2.66 -8.06
C ARG A 140 1.03 2.81 -6.76
N GLY A 141 1.17 1.81 -5.87
CA GLY A 141 0.54 1.82 -4.55
C GLY A 141 -0.93 1.40 -4.60
N GLU A 142 -1.25 0.58 -5.56
CA GLU A 142 -2.54 -0.08 -5.74
C GLU A 142 -2.94 -0.92 -4.53
N ASP A 143 -1.96 -1.37 -3.75
CA ASP A 143 -2.14 -2.08 -2.49
C ASP A 143 -2.79 -1.19 -1.41
N LEU A 144 -2.27 0.02 -1.21
CA LEU A 144 -2.87 0.96 -0.27
C LEU A 144 -4.22 1.46 -0.75
N ASP A 145 -4.36 1.76 -2.05
CA ASP A 145 -5.65 2.10 -2.63
C ASP A 145 -6.69 1.00 -2.37
N TYR A 146 -6.29 -0.26 -2.54
CA TYR A 146 -7.16 -1.40 -2.30
C TYR A 146 -7.61 -1.49 -0.83
N LEU A 147 -6.71 -1.23 0.12
CA LEU A 147 -7.07 -1.12 1.54
C LEU A 147 -8.13 -0.05 1.78
N LEU A 148 -7.99 1.12 1.15
CA LEU A 148 -8.96 2.21 1.29
C LEU A 148 -10.31 1.81 0.68
N ASN A 149 -10.32 1.17 -0.49
CA ASN A 149 -11.53 0.68 -1.14
C ASN A 149 -12.27 -0.34 -0.25
N LEU A 150 -11.55 -1.28 0.35
CA LEU A 150 -12.12 -2.22 1.32
C LEU A 150 -12.74 -1.48 2.51
N ARG A 151 -12.02 -0.53 3.10
CA ARG A 151 -12.53 0.25 4.24
C ARG A 151 -13.76 1.09 3.92
N MET A 152 -13.83 1.67 2.70
CA MET A 152 -15.01 2.40 2.24
C MET A 152 -16.25 1.51 2.14
N LEU A 153 -16.08 0.20 1.98
CA LEU A 153 -17.15 -0.80 2.03
C LEU A 153 -17.35 -1.41 3.43
N GLY A 154 -16.64 -0.94 4.44
CA GLY A 154 -16.74 -1.45 5.82
C GLY A 154 -15.95 -2.74 6.06
N LEU A 155 -15.05 -3.10 5.14
CA LEU A 155 -14.17 -4.25 5.27
C LEU A 155 -12.79 -3.83 5.76
N ASP A 156 -12.34 -4.42 6.87
CA ASP A 156 -11.00 -4.14 7.39
C ASP A 156 -9.95 -5.08 6.80
N VAL A 157 -8.73 -4.56 6.71
CA VAL A 157 -7.55 -5.37 6.43
C VAL A 157 -6.81 -5.62 7.74
N TRP A 158 -6.34 -6.84 7.91
CA TRP A 158 -5.64 -7.28 9.11
C TRP A 158 -4.16 -7.50 8.82
N PHE A 159 -3.30 -7.21 9.79
CA PHE A 159 -1.86 -7.45 9.73
C PHE A 159 -1.52 -8.72 10.50
N ASP A 160 -0.71 -9.60 9.89
CA ASP A 160 -0.15 -10.78 10.56
C ASP A 160 1.34 -10.59 10.78
N ASN A 161 1.77 -10.45 12.03
CA ASN A 161 3.17 -10.23 12.39
C ASN A 161 4.05 -11.49 12.33
N LYS A 162 3.51 -12.61 11.86
CA LYS A 162 4.24 -13.86 11.65
C LYS A 162 4.42 -14.21 10.17
N TRP A 163 3.63 -13.57 9.29
CA TRP A 163 3.63 -13.86 7.87
C TRP A 163 4.44 -12.81 7.09
N HIS A 164 5.50 -13.25 6.43
CA HIS A 164 6.39 -12.35 5.69
C HIS A 164 7.05 -13.00 4.48
N VAL A 165 7.56 -12.16 3.59
CA VAL A 165 8.38 -12.56 2.44
C VAL A 165 9.64 -11.70 2.38
N ARG A 166 10.69 -12.21 1.76
CA ARG A 166 11.88 -11.41 1.44
C ARG A 166 11.66 -10.69 0.11
N HIS A 167 11.69 -9.36 0.14
CA HIS A 167 11.52 -8.52 -1.03
C HIS A 167 12.88 -8.10 -1.60
N LEU A 168 13.10 -8.39 -2.88
CA LEU A 168 14.35 -8.14 -3.61
C LEU A 168 14.12 -7.17 -4.77
N PRO A 169 13.69 -5.92 -4.51
CA PRO A 169 13.27 -5.00 -5.56
C PRO A 169 14.44 -4.68 -6.49
N PRO A 170 14.16 -4.49 -7.78
CA PRO A 170 15.15 -4.05 -8.75
C PRO A 170 15.66 -2.64 -8.41
N GLU A 171 16.87 -2.33 -8.88
CA GLU A 171 17.43 -1.01 -8.72
C GLU A 171 16.57 0.06 -9.41
N MET A 172 16.37 1.17 -8.73
CA MET A 172 15.56 2.27 -9.23
C MET A 172 16.38 3.21 -10.13
N PRO A 173 16.02 3.36 -11.41
CA PRO A 173 16.82 4.16 -12.34
C PRO A 173 16.78 5.67 -12.04
N SER A 174 15.70 6.19 -11.44
CA SER A 174 15.55 7.61 -11.11
C SER A 174 14.73 7.82 -9.85
N ARG A 175 15.32 8.54 -8.89
CA ARG A 175 14.65 8.94 -7.65
C ARG A 175 13.59 10.03 -7.90
N ALA A 176 13.82 10.91 -8.86
CA ALA A 176 12.88 11.95 -9.23
C ALA A 176 11.64 11.36 -9.90
N ALA A 177 11.81 10.38 -10.80
CA ALA A 177 10.67 9.68 -11.41
C ALA A 177 9.81 8.97 -10.38
N ARG A 178 10.43 8.30 -9.39
CA ARG A 178 9.70 7.66 -8.29
C ARG A 178 8.97 8.67 -7.41
N PHE A 179 9.58 9.81 -7.13
CA PHE A 179 8.93 10.88 -6.38
C PHE A 179 7.73 11.45 -7.14
N LEU A 180 7.85 11.64 -8.45
CA LEU A 180 6.73 12.09 -9.30
C LEU A 180 5.55 11.09 -9.27
N GLN A 181 5.83 9.78 -9.32
CA GLN A 181 4.80 8.76 -9.15
C GLN A 181 4.13 8.84 -7.77
N ASP A 182 4.91 9.06 -6.69
CA ASP A 182 4.37 9.27 -5.35
C ASP A 182 3.51 10.56 -5.31
N VAL A 183 3.89 11.65 -5.99
CA VAL A 183 3.09 12.88 -6.07
C VAL A 183 1.72 12.59 -6.70
N TYR A 184 1.69 12.02 -7.89
CA TYR A 184 0.43 11.67 -8.56
C TYR A 184 -0.44 10.73 -7.72
N ARG A 185 0.18 9.75 -7.07
CA ARG A 185 -0.51 8.84 -6.18
C ARG A 185 -1.22 9.58 -5.05
N TRP A 186 -0.52 10.41 -4.30
CA TRP A 186 -1.08 11.09 -3.12
C TRP A 186 -2.15 12.11 -3.50
N GLU A 187 -1.98 12.82 -4.61
CA GLU A 187 -3.02 13.73 -5.13
C GLU A 187 -4.28 12.94 -5.53
N TYR A 188 -4.10 11.84 -6.23
CA TYR A 188 -5.21 10.98 -6.63
C TYR A 188 -5.95 10.40 -5.41
N GLU A 189 -5.21 9.82 -4.49
CA GLU A 189 -5.76 9.19 -3.28
C GLU A 189 -6.48 10.19 -2.38
N LEU A 190 -5.94 11.40 -2.21
CA LEU A 190 -6.60 12.47 -1.46
C LEU A 190 -7.93 12.84 -2.09
N ALA A 191 -7.96 13.12 -3.39
CA ALA A 191 -9.17 13.46 -4.11
C ALA A 191 -10.22 12.32 -4.09
N LYS A 192 -9.77 11.08 -4.21
CA LYS A 192 -10.61 9.88 -4.12
C LYS A 192 -11.23 9.74 -2.74
N LEU A 193 -10.42 9.92 -1.68
CA LEU A 193 -10.88 9.83 -0.31
C LEU A 193 -11.91 10.92 0.03
N ASP A 194 -11.68 12.16 -0.38
CA ASP A 194 -12.61 13.26 -0.22
C ASP A 194 -13.94 12.98 -0.91
N ARG A 195 -13.88 12.48 -2.13
CA ARG A 195 -15.06 12.09 -2.90
C ARG A 195 -15.84 10.97 -2.23
N ALA A 196 -15.16 9.91 -1.79
CA ALA A 196 -15.77 8.77 -1.13
C ALA A 196 -16.41 9.16 0.20
N ASN A 197 -15.73 9.98 1.01
CA ASN A 197 -16.25 10.48 2.28
C ASN A 197 -17.49 11.38 2.13
N ALA A 198 -17.68 11.99 0.96
CA ALA A 198 -18.88 12.75 0.61
C ALA A 198 -20.00 11.90 0.00
N THR A 199 -19.76 10.61 -0.28
CA THR A 199 -20.72 9.73 -0.94
C THR A 199 -21.59 8.99 0.08
N ILE A 200 -22.90 9.10 -0.07
CA ILE A 200 -23.86 8.39 0.79
C ILE A 200 -23.73 6.87 0.58
N GLY A 201 -23.70 6.12 1.66
CA GLY A 201 -23.59 4.66 1.63
C GLY A 201 -22.16 4.12 1.68
N MET A 202 -21.14 5.00 1.62
CA MET A 202 -19.77 4.60 1.88
C MET A 202 -19.36 4.85 3.33
N HIS A 203 -18.56 3.96 3.90
CA HIS A 203 -17.94 4.19 5.20
C HIS A 203 -16.87 5.27 5.09
N GLN A 204 -16.91 6.24 6.02
CA GLN A 204 -15.91 7.29 6.05
C GLN A 204 -14.56 6.77 6.53
N VAL A 205 -13.51 7.08 5.77
CA VAL A 205 -12.13 6.81 6.16
C VAL A 205 -11.46 8.14 6.53
N ARG A 206 -11.25 8.36 7.81
CA ARG A 206 -10.63 9.60 8.30
C ARG A 206 -9.10 9.44 8.34
N PRO A 207 -8.32 10.47 7.95
CA PRO A 207 -6.86 10.44 8.01
C PRO A 207 -6.32 10.02 9.37
N GLU A 208 -6.96 10.45 10.46
CA GLU A 208 -6.56 10.11 11.84
C GLU A 208 -6.59 8.62 12.11
N SER A 209 -7.50 7.87 11.46
CA SER A 209 -7.60 6.41 11.60
C SER A 209 -6.46 5.66 10.91
N LEU A 210 -5.69 6.37 10.07
CA LEU A 210 -4.55 5.83 9.32
C LEU A 210 -3.19 6.15 9.97
N ARG A 211 -3.17 6.76 11.17
CA ARG A 211 -1.92 7.09 11.87
C ARG A 211 -1.19 5.86 12.39
N PRO A 212 0.16 5.89 12.42
CA PRO A 212 1.04 6.95 11.91
C PRO A 212 1.10 6.99 10.38
N TYR A 213 1.14 5.88 9.71
CA TYR A 213 1.24 5.75 8.26
C TYR A 213 -0.07 5.19 7.70
N PRO A 214 -0.59 5.72 6.58
CA PRO A 214 -0.14 6.82 5.73
C PRO A 214 -0.83 8.17 6.00
N ALA A 215 -1.34 8.43 7.19
CA ALA A 215 -2.21 9.55 7.55
C ALA A 215 -1.75 10.92 7.04
N ILE A 216 -0.45 11.23 7.12
CA ILE A 216 0.09 12.57 6.79
C ILE A 216 -0.06 12.94 5.30
N TRP A 217 -0.28 11.97 4.42
CA TRP A 217 -0.51 12.21 2.99
C TRP A 217 -1.98 12.36 2.62
N PHE A 218 -2.90 12.10 3.56
CA PHE A 218 -4.35 12.25 3.38
C PHE A 218 -4.88 13.56 3.98
N SER A 219 -4.04 14.57 4.03
CA SER A 219 -4.41 15.91 4.50
C SER A 219 -3.94 16.97 3.52
N PRO A 220 -4.57 18.19 3.50
CA PRO A 220 -4.16 19.28 2.61
C PRO A 220 -2.70 19.69 2.73
N GLU A 221 -2.03 19.37 3.85
CA GLU A 221 -0.61 19.62 4.04
C GLU A 221 0.28 18.80 3.09
N VAL A 222 -0.25 17.78 2.41
CA VAL A 222 0.50 16.99 1.41
C VAL A 222 1.08 17.88 0.32
N HIS A 223 0.34 18.89 -0.15
CA HIS A 223 0.79 19.83 -1.18
C HIS A 223 2.04 20.60 -0.71
N ALA A 224 2.01 21.13 0.51
CA ALA A 224 3.18 21.80 1.09
C ALA A 224 4.37 20.84 1.28
N ARG A 225 4.12 19.60 1.70
CA ARG A 225 5.16 18.55 1.83
C ARG A 225 5.80 18.21 0.49
N ILE A 226 5.00 18.06 -0.56
CA ILE A 226 5.45 17.83 -1.93
C ILE A 226 6.34 18.99 -2.39
N ALA A 227 5.83 20.23 -2.31
CA ALA A 227 6.55 21.43 -2.75
C ALA A 227 7.88 21.63 -1.99
N LEU A 228 7.86 21.54 -0.66
CA LEU A 228 9.07 21.69 0.17
C LEU A 228 10.06 20.57 -0.09
N THR A 229 9.62 19.32 -0.25
CA THR A 229 10.51 18.20 -0.55
C THR A 229 11.14 18.36 -1.93
N ALA A 230 10.36 18.72 -2.95
CA ALA A 230 10.89 18.96 -4.28
C ALA A 230 11.90 20.11 -4.27
N LEU A 231 11.60 21.24 -3.60
CA LEU A 231 12.51 22.37 -3.44
C LEU A 231 13.84 21.98 -2.77
N MET A 232 13.77 21.24 -1.67
CA MET A 232 14.97 20.76 -0.98
C MET A 232 15.81 19.83 -1.84
N ARG A 233 15.17 19.01 -2.67
CA ARG A 233 15.88 18.12 -3.61
C ARG A 233 16.45 18.85 -4.82
N VAL A 234 15.86 19.97 -5.24
CA VAL A 234 16.46 20.89 -6.23
C VAL A 234 17.75 21.49 -5.67
N ILE A 235 17.75 21.91 -4.41
CA ILE A 235 18.91 22.59 -3.81
C ILE A 235 20.01 21.57 -3.45
N PHE A 236 19.67 20.47 -2.80
CA PHE A 236 20.62 19.55 -2.17
C PHE A 236 20.68 18.14 -2.78
N GLY A 237 19.84 17.84 -3.78
CA GLY A 237 19.75 16.50 -4.37
C GLY A 237 20.50 16.34 -5.69
N PRO A 238 20.73 15.11 -6.14
CA PRO A 238 20.97 14.82 -7.55
C PRO A 238 19.67 15.04 -8.34
N GLU A 239 19.72 15.02 -9.67
CA GLU A 239 18.57 15.15 -10.56
C GLU A 239 17.78 16.49 -10.41
N ARG A 240 18.47 17.58 -10.10
CA ARG A 240 17.89 18.90 -9.79
C ARG A 240 16.85 19.39 -10.81
N LEU A 241 17.14 19.24 -12.11
CA LEU A 241 16.23 19.67 -13.17
C LEU A 241 14.92 18.84 -13.19
N ALA A 242 14.98 17.57 -12.86
CA ALA A 242 13.79 16.73 -12.76
C ALA A 242 12.90 17.17 -11.58
N TYR A 243 13.48 17.46 -10.42
CA TYR A 243 12.73 18.00 -9.28
C TYR A 243 12.20 19.40 -9.51
N LEU A 244 12.92 20.27 -10.26
CA LEU A 244 12.41 21.58 -10.64
C LEU A 244 11.15 21.46 -11.51
N ARG A 245 11.13 20.51 -12.45
CA ARG A 245 9.92 20.24 -13.25
C ARG A 245 8.74 19.80 -12.41
N ILE A 246 8.98 19.02 -11.36
CA ILE A 246 7.92 18.59 -10.42
C ILE A 246 7.34 19.78 -9.65
N LEU A 247 8.15 20.79 -9.32
CA LEU A 247 7.67 22.01 -8.67
C LEU A 247 6.79 22.90 -9.56
N LEU A 248 6.87 22.73 -10.88
CA LEU A 248 6.14 23.53 -11.85
C LEU A 248 4.84 22.87 -12.34
N VAL A 249 4.57 21.66 -11.89
CA VAL A 249 3.32 20.91 -12.13
C VAL A 249 2.35 21.13 -10.99
#